data_51b1d04afe062c7ff75db7238671a903
#
_entry.id   51b1d04afe062c7ff75db7238671a903
#
_cell.length_a   1.000
_cell.length_b   1.000
_cell.length_c   1.000
_cell.angle_alpha   90.00
_cell.angle_beta   90.00
_cell.angle_gamma   90.00
#
_symmetry.space_group_name_H-M   'P 1'
#
loop_
_entity.id
_entity.type
_entity.pdbx_description
1 polymer ?
#
loop_
_entity_poly.entity_id
_entity_poly.type
_entity_poly.pdbx_seq_one_letter_code
_entity_poly.pdbx_strand_id
1 'polypeptide(L)'
;MDVTASLPVQTVRLDSMSLFDVGQARLKDGSTKVLVDALVNIRAKPGWLILVAGYTDATGDEKSNQQLSLRRAEAVRNWMLQTSDIPATCFAVQGLGESQPAATNDTPQGRAVNRRVEISLVPRSDACQDVK
;
A
#
# COMPACT_ATOMS: atom_id res chain seq x y z
N MET A 1 -19.46 -19.83 -2.45
CA MET A 1 -19.18 -19.08 -2.58
C MET A 1 -18.22 -18.48 -2.54
N ASP A 2 -17.57 -18.40 -2.63
CA ASP A 2 -17.18 -17.59 -2.67
C ASP A 2 -16.06 -17.08 -3.37
N VAL A 3 -16.09 -16.88 -4.61
CA VAL A 3 -15.13 -16.09 -5.32
C VAL A 3 -14.79 -14.79 -4.66
N THR A 4 -15.69 -14.32 -3.88
CA THR A 4 -15.44 -13.10 -3.09
C THR A 4 -14.33 -13.28 -2.08
N ALA A 5 -13.96 -14.52 -1.74
CA ALA A 5 -12.90 -14.77 -0.78
C ALA A 5 -11.53 -14.33 -1.28
N SER A 6 -11.33 -14.20 -2.60
CA SER A 6 -10.07 -13.77 -3.17
C SER A 6 -10.02 -12.28 -3.47
N LEU A 7 -11.11 -11.54 -3.24
CA LEU A 7 -11.18 -10.10 -3.53
C LEU A 7 -10.97 -9.28 -2.27
N PRO A 8 -10.31 -8.12 -2.37
CA PRO A 8 -10.20 -7.24 -1.21
C PRO A 8 -11.58 -6.71 -0.82
N VAL A 9 -11.88 -6.74 0.47
CA VAL A 9 -13.13 -6.23 1.00
C VAL A 9 -13.04 -4.72 1.20
N GLN A 10 -11.86 -4.23 1.51
CA GLN A 10 -11.63 -2.82 1.76
C GLN A 10 -10.29 -2.43 1.16
N THR A 11 -10.26 -1.32 0.43
CA THR A 11 -9.02 -0.78 -0.10
C THR A 11 -8.95 0.72 0.19
N VAL A 12 -7.84 1.14 0.76
CA VAL A 12 -7.54 2.55 1.00
C VAL A 12 -6.43 2.94 0.03
N ARG A 13 -6.65 3.98 -0.76
CA ARG A 13 -5.67 4.48 -1.73
C ARG A 13 -5.05 5.77 -1.21
N LEU A 14 -3.73 5.81 -1.20
CA LEU A 14 -2.97 6.96 -0.75
C LEU A 14 -2.14 7.50 -1.92
N ASP A 15 -2.23 8.81 -2.16
CA ASP A 15 -1.41 9.46 -3.17
C ASP A 15 0.05 9.45 -2.70
N SER A 16 0.95 8.93 -3.54
CA SER A 16 2.37 8.85 -3.19
C SER A 16 2.97 10.22 -2.90
N MET A 17 2.50 11.28 -3.56
CA MET A 17 3.05 12.62 -3.33
C MET A 17 2.65 13.19 -1.96
N SER A 18 1.62 12.62 -1.34
CA SER A 18 1.28 12.97 0.05
C SER A 18 2.20 12.30 1.05
N LEU A 19 2.89 11.24 0.65
CA LEU A 19 3.71 10.42 1.53
C LEU A 19 5.20 10.61 1.31
N PHE A 20 5.61 10.82 0.05
CA PHE A 20 7.03 10.80 -0.34
C PHE A 20 7.34 11.95 -1.28
N ASP A 21 8.57 12.42 -1.23
CA ASP A 21 9.09 13.30 -2.26
C ASP A 21 9.44 12.49 -3.51
N VAL A 22 9.59 13.17 -4.63
CA VAL A 22 9.89 12.54 -5.91
C VAL A 22 11.13 11.64 -5.77
N GLY A 23 11.00 10.40 -6.22
CA GLY A 23 12.10 9.44 -6.22
C GLY A 23 12.49 8.90 -4.86
N GLN A 24 11.80 9.30 -3.79
CA GLN A 24 12.15 8.90 -2.44
C GLN A 24 11.20 7.84 -1.89
N ALA A 25 11.73 7.01 -0.98
CA ALA A 25 10.95 6.03 -0.24
C ALA A 25 10.98 6.32 1.26
N ARG A 26 11.37 7.51 1.64
CA ARG A 26 11.34 7.97 3.02
C ARG A 26 10.09 8.81 3.21
N LEU A 27 9.30 8.47 4.24
CA LEU A 27 8.08 9.21 4.55
C LEU A 27 8.43 10.66 4.91
N LYS A 28 7.78 11.60 4.26
CA LYS A 28 8.02 13.01 4.51
C LYS A 28 7.23 13.50 5.72
N ASP A 29 7.61 14.65 6.26
CA ASP A 29 7.07 15.13 7.53
C ASP A 29 5.56 15.30 7.52
N GLY A 30 4.99 15.72 6.40
CA GLY A 30 3.54 15.94 6.30
C GLY A 30 2.71 14.68 6.14
N SER A 31 3.33 13.51 6.05
CA SER A 31 2.62 12.26 5.77
C SER A 31 1.84 11.70 6.95
N THR A 32 2.18 12.09 8.16
CA THR A 32 1.62 11.46 9.38
C THR A 32 0.10 11.51 9.41
N LYS A 33 -0.49 12.65 9.06
CA LYS A 33 -1.95 12.79 9.09
C LYS A 33 -2.63 11.83 8.12
N VAL A 34 -2.08 11.71 6.92
CA VAL A 34 -2.61 10.81 5.89
C VAL A 34 -2.53 9.36 6.38
N LEU A 35 -1.42 9.00 7.00
CA LEU A 35 -1.21 7.64 7.48
C LEU A 35 -2.08 7.31 8.68
N VAL A 36 -2.27 8.26 9.59
CA VAL A 36 -3.16 8.06 10.74
C VAL A 36 -4.59 7.85 10.27
N ASP A 37 -5.05 8.66 9.31
CA ASP A 37 -6.39 8.52 8.76
C ASP A 37 -6.57 7.14 8.11
N ALA A 38 -5.55 6.66 7.40
CA ALA A 38 -5.61 5.33 6.80
C ALA A 38 -5.65 4.24 7.87
N LEU A 39 -4.82 4.36 8.91
CA LEU A 39 -4.74 3.36 9.98
C LEU A 39 -6.05 3.23 10.75
N VAL A 40 -6.76 4.34 10.96
CA VAL A 40 -8.04 4.33 11.66
C VAL A 40 -9.07 3.46 10.92
N ASN A 41 -8.95 3.37 9.61
CA ASN A 41 -9.87 2.62 8.77
C ASN A 41 -9.45 1.17 8.54
N ILE A 42 -8.28 0.77 9.06
CA ILE A 42 -7.76 -0.57 8.89
C ILE A 42 -7.84 -1.28 10.23
N ARG A 43 -8.52 -2.44 10.25
CA ARG A 43 -8.62 -3.24 11.47
C ARG A 43 -8.01 -4.60 11.24
N ALA A 44 -7.02 -4.94 12.06
CA ALA A 44 -6.43 -6.27 12.04
C ALA A 44 -7.40 -7.28 12.64
N LYS A 45 -7.53 -8.42 11.97
CA LYS A 45 -8.35 -9.53 12.50
C LYS A 45 -7.87 -10.85 11.92
N PRO A 46 -8.02 -11.94 12.67
CA PRO A 46 -7.58 -13.25 12.18
C PRO A 46 -8.27 -13.62 10.86
N GLY A 47 -7.50 -14.18 9.95
CA GLY A 47 -8.01 -14.58 8.65
C GLY A 47 -8.00 -13.48 7.60
N TRP A 48 -7.41 -12.32 7.91
CA TRP A 48 -7.34 -11.20 6.99
C TRP A 48 -5.92 -10.66 6.90
N LEU A 49 -5.44 -10.56 5.68
CA LEU A 49 -4.12 -10.00 5.40
C LEU A 49 -4.26 -8.52 5.10
N ILE A 50 -3.40 -7.71 5.73
CA ILE A 50 -3.27 -6.30 5.39
C ILE A 50 -2.18 -6.22 4.32
N LEU A 51 -2.60 -6.04 3.08
CA LEU A 51 -1.69 -5.98 1.94
C LEU A 51 -1.38 -4.54 1.60
N VAL A 52 -0.10 -4.17 1.66
CA VAL A 52 0.37 -2.84 1.29
C VAL A 52 1.08 -2.95 -0.05
N ALA A 53 0.52 -2.34 -1.08
CA ALA A 53 1.06 -2.41 -2.43
C ALA A 53 1.45 -1.03 -2.94
N GLY A 54 2.65 -0.92 -3.48
CA GLY A 54 3.15 0.33 -4.06
C GLY A 54 3.07 0.30 -5.58
N TYR A 55 2.76 1.46 -6.16
CA TYR A 55 2.63 1.63 -7.62
C TYR A 55 3.31 2.91 -8.06
N THR A 56 3.78 2.91 -9.31
CA THR A 56 4.36 4.10 -9.94
C THR A 56 3.63 4.38 -11.24
N ASP A 57 3.91 5.56 -11.83
CA ASP A 57 3.56 5.78 -13.24
C ASP A 57 4.62 5.08 -14.12
N ALA A 58 4.49 5.20 -15.42
CA ALA A 58 5.37 4.52 -16.38
C ALA A 58 6.61 5.35 -16.75
N THR A 59 6.88 6.44 -16.04
CA THR A 59 8.04 7.28 -16.31
C THR A 59 9.31 6.62 -15.76
N GLY A 60 10.33 6.52 -16.60
CA GLY A 60 11.62 6.00 -16.16
C GLY A 60 11.74 4.49 -16.34
N ASP A 61 12.71 3.91 -15.65
CA ASP A 61 13.06 2.52 -15.78
C ASP A 61 12.09 1.61 -15.01
N GLU A 62 11.58 0.59 -15.68
CA GLU A 62 10.59 -0.31 -15.10
C GLU A 62 11.11 -1.02 -13.84
N LYS A 63 12.33 -1.53 -13.90
CA LYS A 63 12.91 -2.24 -12.76
C LYS A 63 13.14 -1.33 -11.58
N SER A 64 13.62 -0.12 -11.81
CA SER A 64 13.80 0.88 -10.77
C SER A 64 12.47 1.27 -10.14
N ASN A 65 11.43 1.40 -10.96
CA ASN A 65 10.08 1.71 -10.48
C ASN A 65 9.53 0.60 -9.60
N GLN A 66 9.76 -0.66 -9.98
CA GLN A 66 9.33 -1.77 -9.14
C GLN A 66 10.03 -1.74 -7.79
N GLN A 67 11.33 -1.51 -7.77
CA GLN A 67 12.09 -1.44 -6.53
C GLN A 67 11.65 -0.28 -5.66
N LEU A 68 11.43 0.90 -6.26
CA LEU A 68 10.96 2.06 -5.52
C LEU A 68 9.59 1.82 -4.91
N SER A 69 8.68 1.23 -5.68
CA SER A 69 7.33 0.94 -5.20
C SER A 69 7.35 -0.04 -4.04
N LEU A 70 8.23 -1.04 -4.07
CA LEU A 70 8.38 -1.97 -2.95
C LEU A 70 8.89 -1.25 -1.70
N ARG A 71 9.94 -0.44 -1.85
CA ARG A 71 10.48 0.31 -0.71
C ARG A 71 9.46 1.25 -0.10
N ARG A 72 8.60 1.85 -0.94
CA ARG A 72 7.53 2.71 -0.46
C ARG A 72 6.48 1.94 0.32
N ALA A 73 6.09 0.76 -0.17
CA ALA A 73 5.16 -0.12 0.53
C ALA A 73 5.74 -0.54 1.88
N GLU A 74 7.02 -0.89 1.90
CA GLU A 74 7.71 -1.26 3.14
C GLU A 74 7.74 -0.10 4.14
N ALA A 75 7.97 1.12 3.67
CA ALA A 75 7.98 2.29 4.54
C ALA A 75 6.64 2.52 5.21
N VAL A 76 5.55 2.34 4.46
CA VAL A 76 4.19 2.47 5.01
C VAL A 76 3.92 1.37 6.02
N ARG A 77 4.24 0.11 5.69
CA ARG A 77 4.09 -1.00 6.62
C ARG A 77 4.88 -0.77 7.90
N ASN A 78 6.13 -0.35 7.78
CA ASN A 78 6.99 -0.15 8.95
C ASN A 78 6.45 0.96 9.84
N TRP A 79 5.91 2.02 9.25
CA TRP A 79 5.27 3.07 10.04
C TRP A 79 4.08 2.50 10.83
N MET A 80 3.26 1.66 10.18
CA MET A 80 2.11 1.06 10.84
C MET A 80 2.54 0.12 11.97
N LEU A 81 3.60 -0.65 11.76
CA LEU A 81 4.13 -1.55 12.80
C LEU A 81 4.62 -0.77 14.02
N GLN A 82 5.26 0.39 13.80
CA GLN A 82 5.79 1.20 14.89
C GLN A 82 4.71 1.98 15.62
N THR A 83 3.60 2.27 14.96
CA THR A 83 2.58 3.18 15.47
C THR A 83 1.39 2.45 16.09
N SER A 84 1.21 1.18 15.75
CA SER A 84 0.05 0.40 16.21
C SER A 84 0.51 -0.87 16.93
N ASP A 85 -0.46 -1.59 17.50
CA ASP A 85 -0.22 -2.90 18.12
C ASP A 85 -0.43 -4.06 17.15
N ILE A 86 -0.58 -3.76 15.85
CA ILE A 86 -0.85 -4.80 14.85
C ILE A 86 0.42 -5.63 14.65
N PRO A 87 0.35 -6.96 14.81
CA PRO A 87 1.53 -7.82 14.61
C PRO A 87 2.02 -7.83 13.18
N ALA A 88 3.32 -8.03 13.00
CA ALA A 88 3.93 -8.09 11.67
C ALA A 88 3.33 -9.19 10.80
N THR A 89 2.86 -10.29 11.41
CA THR A 89 2.24 -11.40 10.69
C THR A 89 0.93 -11.03 9.99
N CYS A 90 0.35 -9.86 10.32
CA CYS A 90 -0.85 -9.37 9.66
C CYS A 90 -0.56 -8.69 8.33
N PHE A 91 0.69 -8.35 8.04
CA PHE A 91 1.07 -7.54 6.89
C PHE A 91 1.77 -8.33 5.81
N ALA A 92 1.54 -7.92 4.56
CA ALA A 92 2.39 -8.28 3.42
C ALA A 92 2.60 -7.05 2.57
N VAL A 93 3.70 -7.00 1.83
CA VAL A 93 4.02 -5.88 0.96
C VAL A 93 4.25 -6.36 -0.46
N GLN A 94 3.90 -5.52 -1.43
CA GLN A 94 4.18 -5.77 -2.84
C GLN A 94 4.65 -4.48 -3.50
N GLY A 95 5.64 -4.61 -4.37
CA GLY A 95 6.02 -3.52 -5.26
C GLY A 95 5.62 -3.89 -6.67
N LEU A 96 4.59 -3.24 -7.19
CA LEU A 96 4.03 -3.56 -8.50
C LEU A 96 4.50 -2.57 -9.58
N GLY A 97 5.17 -1.48 -9.19
CA GLY A 97 5.70 -0.53 -10.14
C GLY A 97 4.62 0.00 -11.07
N GLU A 98 4.90 -0.06 -12.36
CA GLU A 98 3.98 0.44 -13.37
C GLU A 98 3.06 -0.66 -13.95
N SER A 99 3.11 -1.88 -13.42
CA SER A 99 2.47 -3.04 -14.04
C SER A 99 0.95 -3.06 -13.98
N GLN A 100 0.34 -2.31 -13.06
CA GLN A 100 -1.11 -2.30 -12.89
C GLN A 100 -1.62 -0.86 -12.77
N PRO A 101 -1.65 -0.13 -13.88
CA PRO A 101 -2.09 1.27 -13.83
C PRO A 101 -3.58 1.38 -13.52
N ALA A 102 -3.93 2.36 -12.70
CA ALA A 102 -5.32 2.69 -12.39
C ALA A 102 -5.87 3.70 -13.39
N ALA A 103 -5.00 4.41 -14.09
CA ALA A 103 -5.38 5.42 -15.07
C ALA A 103 -4.36 5.43 -16.20
N THR A 104 -4.61 6.24 -17.24
CA THR A 104 -3.67 6.34 -18.35
C THR A 104 -2.36 6.98 -17.92
N ASN A 105 -1.25 6.49 -18.47
CA ASN A 105 0.06 7.11 -18.30
C ASN A 105 0.33 8.21 -19.34
N ASP A 106 -0.63 8.47 -20.24
CA ASP A 106 -0.47 9.43 -21.32
C ASP A 106 -0.66 10.88 -20.88
N THR A 107 -1.29 11.10 -19.73
CA THR A 107 -1.56 12.44 -19.21
C THR A 107 -0.92 12.62 -17.84
N PRO A 108 -0.57 13.89 -17.46
CA PRO A 108 -0.08 14.15 -16.11
C PRO A 108 -1.07 13.76 -15.03
N GLN A 109 -2.36 13.96 -15.28
CA GLN A 109 -3.40 13.60 -14.31
C GLN A 109 -3.47 12.10 -14.11
N GLY A 110 -3.41 11.31 -15.19
CA GLY A 110 -3.42 9.85 -15.11
C GLY A 110 -2.18 9.32 -14.40
N ARG A 111 -1.01 9.89 -14.71
CA ARG A 111 0.22 9.49 -14.03
C ARG A 111 0.14 9.77 -12.53
N ALA A 112 -0.44 10.90 -12.13
CA ALA A 112 -0.61 11.21 -10.71
C ALA A 112 -1.48 10.17 -10.00
N VAL A 113 -2.54 9.71 -10.64
CA VAL A 113 -3.40 8.65 -10.10
C VAL A 113 -2.62 7.35 -9.94
N ASN A 114 -1.73 7.04 -10.88
CA ASN A 114 -0.95 5.81 -10.85
C ASN A 114 0.11 5.80 -9.74
N ARG A 115 0.60 6.97 -9.33
CA ARG A 115 1.57 7.08 -8.23
C ARG A 115 0.82 6.97 -6.90
N ARG A 116 0.70 5.74 -6.39
CA ARG A 116 -0.10 5.49 -5.20
C ARG A 116 0.42 4.34 -4.37
N VAL A 117 -0.03 4.28 -3.13
CA VAL A 117 0.10 3.11 -2.27
C VAL A 117 -1.32 2.68 -1.93
N GLU A 118 -1.60 1.40 -2.07
CA GLU A 118 -2.90 0.84 -1.72
C GLU A 118 -2.76 -0.09 -0.51
N ILE A 119 -3.67 0.05 0.43
CA ILE A 119 -3.74 -0.82 1.60
C ILE A 119 -5.06 -1.54 1.52
N SER A 120 -5.02 -2.87 1.40
CA SER A 120 -6.21 -3.68 1.19
C SER A 120 -6.31 -4.74 2.28
N LEU A 121 -7.54 -5.03 2.70
CA LEU A 121 -7.84 -6.20 3.53
C LEU A 121 -8.23 -7.33 2.60
N VAL A 122 -7.48 -8.41 2.64
CA VAL A 122 -7.65 -9.55 1.75
C VAL A 122 -7.89 -10.79 2.60
N PRO A 123 -8.94 -11.58 2.33
CA PRO A 123 -9.16 -12.83 3.08
C PRO A 123 -7.99 -13.80 2.86
N ARG A 124 -7.44 -14.29 3.97
CA ARG A 124 -6.40 -15.30 3.92
C ARG A 124 -6.40 -16.04 5.27
N SER A 125 -6.80 -17.29 5.25
CA SER A 125 -7.12 -18.03 6.47
C SER A 125 -5.97 -18.16 7.45
N ASP A 126 -4.72 -18.16 6.96
CA ASP A 126 -3.55 -18.30 7.83
C ASP A 126 -2.93 -16.95 8.24
N ALA A 127 -3.51 -15.84 7.81
CA ALA A 127 -2.96 -14.51 8.09
C ALA A 127 -3.47 -13.98 9.41
N CYS A 128 -2.64 -13.18 10.07
CA CYS A 128 -3.06 -12.37 11.21
C CYS A 128 -3.61 -13.18 12.38
N GLN A 129 -3.04 -14.36 12.63
CA GLN A 129 -3.53 -15.24 13.69
C GLN A 129 -3.16 -14.79 15.09
N ASP A 130 -2.22 -13.85 15.20
CA ASP A 130 -1.74 -13.36 16.49
C ASP A 130 -2.62 -12.25 17.08
N VAL A 131 -3.65 -11.84 16.36
CA VAL A 131 -4.58 -10.81 16.82
C VAL A 131 -5.63 -11.45 17.72
N LYS A 132 -5.90 -10.80 18.84
CA LYS A 132 -6.87 -11.28 19.83
C LYS A 132 -8.17 -10.49 19.77
#